data_a573d952acaf8b34c3c938dad58931dd
#
_entry.id   a573d952acaf8b34c3c938dad58931dd
#
_cell.length_a   1.000
_cell.length_b   1.000
_cell.length_c   1.000
_cell.angle_alpha   90.00
_cell.angle_beta   90.00
_cell.angle_gamma   90.00
#
_symmetry.space_group_name_H-M   'P 1'
#
loop_
_entity.id
_entity.type
_entity.pdbx_description
1 polymer ?
#
loop_
_entity_poly.entity_id
_entity_poly.type
_entity_poly.pdbx_seq_one_letter_code
_entity_poly.pdbx_strand_id
1 'polypeptide(L)'
;MKYLHTAVWLCVSLISWLCTAWLGAEEPRRPTLQIINGSPQSLDIFWLKSDQERIPNGSVAPGADSVITTTLGHRFAIVGQQDAAEVITESAVPIQACRFDPPDPDGVPSFYTQRVRANGFLIAASEKVDPHAVQEAAYLVDLMLAQRPDVRTAMIQSGARLCILAHNEFTTDQPEFARLGERPMDRYPGLSGKEYWDARARGTGGSEHDPFCTCAEENLLAYAGDPYSTECILIHELAHNIHLRGLSNVDPTFNERLIATYDAAMSAGLWKTKYASVNHHEYFAEGVQSWFDNNRENDHDHNHVNTREELIAYDPRLSEMCREVFGDTELRYTKPATRLTGHLADYDPAQAPKFEWPKRLDSAREQIRRTVK
;
A
#
# COMPACT_ATOMS: atom_id res chain seq x y z
N MET A 1 -44.69 64.28 49.64
CA MET A 1 -44.52 64.00 48.22
C MET A 1 -43.96 62.60 48.09
N LYS A 2 -44.78 61.64 47.72
CA LYS A 2 -44.50 60.23 47.69
C LYS A 2 -44.36 59.79 46.22
N TYR A 3 -43.26 59.20 45.86
CA TYR A 3 -43.15 58.55 44.56
C TYR A 3 -43.20 57.03 44.77
N LEU A 4 -44.19 56.42 44.13
CA LEU A 4 -44.39 54.99 43.98
C LEU A 4 -43.42 54.50 42.86
N HIS A 5 -42.65 53.47 43.17
CA HIS A 5 -41.92 52.70 42.18
C HIS A 5 -42.66 51.40 41.90
N THR A 6 -43.19 51.26 40.72
CA THR A 6 -43.77 50.03 40.17
C THR A 6 -42.65 49.15 39.59
N ALA A 7 -42.46 47.96 40.15
CA ALA A 7 -41.54 46.97 39.63
C ALA A 7 -42.25 46.18 38.50
N VAL A 8 -41.69 46.21 37.32
CA VAL A 8 -42.09 45.38 36.18
C VAL A 8 -41.21 44.13 36.17
N TRP A 9 -41.82 42.95 36.32
CA TRP A 9 -41.19 41.65 36.15
C TRP A 9 -41.16 41.29 34.68
N LEU A 10 -39.97 41.20 34.07
CA LEU A 10 -39.74 40.64 32.72
C LEU A 10 -39.49 39.15 32.88
N CYS A 11 -40.44 38.31 32.46
CA CYS A 11 -40.25 36.88 32.22
C CYS A 11 -39.40 36.70 30.96
N VAL A 12 -38.16 36.32 31.13
CA VAL A 12 -37.31 35.84 30.05
C VAL A 12 -37.54 34.35 29.88
N SER A 13 -38.30 33.96 28.88
CA SER A 13 -38.45 32.57 28.44
C SER A 13 -37.20 32.14 27.67
N LEU A 14 -36.36 31.30 28.31
CA LEU A 14 -35.27 30.58 27.66
C LEU A 14 -35.85 29.49 26.74
N ILE A 15 -35.92 29.77 25.45
CA ILE A 15 -36.14 28.75 24.43
C ILE A 15 -34.80 28.08 24.20
N SER A 16 -34.59 26.90 24.79
CA SER A 16 -33.47 26.01 24.48
C SER A 16 -33.65 25.46 23.06
N TRP A 17 -32.90 25.99 22.11
CA TRP A 17 -32.70 25.35 20.81
C TRP A 17 -31.81 24.12 21.02
N LEU A 18 -32.44 22.95 21.11
CA LEU A 18 -31.75 21.68 20.88
C LEU A 18 -31.42 21.58 19.39
N CYS A 19 -30.25 22.08 19.00
CA CYS A 19 -29.63 21.70 17.74
C CYS A 19 -29.21 20.23 17.88
N THR A 20 -30.12 19.31 17.55
CA THR A 20 -29.72 17.96 17.17
C THR A 20 -28.93 18.08 15.88
N ALA A 21 -27.60 18.12 15.99
CA ALA A 21 -26.75 17.86 14.86
C ALA A 21 -27.07 16.43 14.37
N TRP A 22 -27.81 16.35 13.29
CA TRP A 22 -27.84 15.15 12.49
C TRP A 22 -26.42 14.97 11.97
N LEU A 23 -25.63 14.16 12.64
CA LEU A 23 -24.49 13.48 12.02
C LEU A 23 -25.12 12.61 10.92
N GLY A 24 -25.15 13.12 9.71
CA GLY A 24 -25.47 12.32 8.55
C GLY A 24 -24.47 11.19 8.54
N ALA A 25 -24.90 9.97 8.87
CA ALA A 25 -24.09 8.81 8.59
C ALA A 25 -23.79 8.86 7.10
N GLU A 26 -22.51 9.00 6.73
CA GLU A 26 -22.11 8.83 5.33
C GLU A 26 -22.66 7.48 4.88
N GLU A 27 -23.32 7.48 3.71
CA GLU A 27 -23.79 6.22 3.14
C GLU A 27 -22.58 5.30 2.99
N PRO A 28 -22.69 4.03 3.40
CA PRO A 28 -21.57 3.10 3.33
C PRO A 28 -21.05 3.07 1.88
N ARG A 29 -19.74 3.23 1.73
CA ARG A 29 -19.06 3.26 0.43
C ARG A 29 -19.45 2.04 -0.38
N ARG A 30 -20.01 2.24 -1.56
CA ARG A 30 -20.39 1.15 -2.44
C ARG A 30 -19.14 0.38 -2.91
N PRO A 31 -19.20 -0.95 -3.01
CA PRO A 31 -18.10 -1.75 -3.53
C PRO A 31 -17.65 -1.29 -4.92
N THR A 32 -16.35 -1.34 -5.17
CA THR A 32 -15.72 -1.01 -6.44
C THR A 32 -14.88 -2.17 -6.94
N LEU A 33 -14.95 -2.41 -8.25
CA LEU A 33 -14.12 -3.36 -8.96
C LEU A 33 -13.33 -2.63 -10.04
N GLN A 34 -12.02 -2.55 -9.89
CA GLN A 34 -11.12 -2.03 -10.90
C GLN A 34 -10.71 -3.14 -11.87
N ILE A 35 -10.89 -2.92 -13.16
CA ILE A 35 -10.38 -3.81 -14.22
C ILE A 35 -9.14 -3.18 -14.81
N ILE A 36 -8.01 -3.86 -14.70
CA ILE A 36 -6.70 -3.42 -15.20
C ILE A 36 -6.36 -4.24 -16.44
N ASN A 37 -6.24 -3.59 -17.59
CA ASN A 37 -5.88 -4.25 -18.84
C ASN A 37 -4.36 -4.32 -19.01
N GLY A 38 -3.78 -5.49 -18.71
CA GLY A 38 -2.36 -5.78 -18.95
C GLY A 38 -2.05 -6.29 -20.35
N SER A 39 -3.08 -6.55 -21.17
CA SER A 39 -2.93 -7.10 -22.54
C SER A 39 -2.77 -6.01 -23.61
N PRO A 40 -2.27 -6.36 -24.81
CA PRO A 40 -2.13 -5.41 -25.91
C PRO A 40 -3.44 -5.15 -26.68
N GLN A 41 -4.55 -5.74 -26.27
CA GLN A 41 -5.86 -5.62 -26.93
C GLN A 41 -6.87 -4.86 -26.06
N SER A 42 -7.92 -4.31 -26.66
CA SER A 42 -9.07 -3.79 -25.93
C SER A 42 -9.88 -4.91 -25.31
N LEU A 43 -10.49 -4.63 -24.15
CA LEU A 43 -11.35 -5.58 -23.42
C LEU A 43 -12.78 -5.09 -23.45
N ASP A 44 -13.73 -6.02 -23.55
CA ASP A 44 -15.13 -5.79 -23.25
C ASP A 44 -15.47 -6.33 -21.86
N ILE A 45 -16.26 -5.59 -21.12
CA ILE A 45 -16.72 -5.98 -19.79
C ILE A 45 -18.21 -6.27 -19.85
N PHE A 46 -18.62 -7.41 -19.29
CA PHE A 46 -20.00 -7.79 -19.16
C PHE A 46 -20.36 -8.09 -17.70
N TRP A 47 -21.44 -7.49 -17.21
CA TRP A 47 -22.04 -7.96 -15.97
C TRP A 47 -22.83 -9.25 -16.24
N LEU A 48 -22.55 -10.28 -15.46
CA LEU A 48 -23.24 -11.57 -15.54
C LEU A 48 -24.47 -11.52 -14.63
N LYS A 49 -25.62 -11.12 -15.19
CA LYS A 49 -26.88 -11.08 -14.45
C LYS A 49 -27.37 -12.49 -14.11
N SER A 50 -27.05 -13.45 -14.97
CA SER A 50 -27.23 -14.90 -14.78
C SER A 50 -26.20 -15.67 -15.61
N ASP A 51 -26.14 -16.97 -15.50
CA ASP A 51 -25.25 -17.81 -16.33
C ASP A 51 -25.59 -17.74 -17.84
N GLN A 52 -26.78 -17.23 -18.19
CA GLN A 52 -27.25 -17.12 -19.57
C GLN A 52 -27.39 -15.66 -20.06
N GLU A 53 -27.31 -14.67 -19.16
CA GLU A 53 -27.56 -13.28 -19.52
C GLU A 53 -26.34 -12.42 -19.18
N ARG A 54 -25.68 -11.90 -20.22
CA ARG A 54 -24.54 -10.98 -20.15
C ARG A 54 -24.99 -9.59 -20.54
N ILE A 55 -24.78 -8.59 -19.69
CA ILE A 55 -25.12 -7.19 -19.93
C ILE A 55 -23.84 -6.41 -20.17
N PRO A 56 -23.68 -5.74 -21.32
CA PRO A 56 -22.51 -4.90 -21.57
C PRO A 56 -22.31 -3.85 -20.46
N ASN A 57 -21.07 -3.72 -19.98
CA ASN A 57 -20.70 -2.83 -18.86
C ASN A 57 -19.45 -1.96 -19.17
N GLY A 58 -19.16 -1.75 -20.45
CA GLY A 58 -18.08 -0.91 -20.92
C GLY A 58 -16.90 -1.68 -21.51
N SER A 59 -15.83 -0.95 -21.79
CA SER A 59 -14.59 -1.49 -22.36
C SER A 59 -13.35 -0.82 -21.76
N VAL A 60 -12.19 -1.49 -21.86
CA VAL A 60 -10.90 -0.98 -21.35
C VAL A 60 -9.85 -1.07 -22.44
N ALA A 61 -9.25 0.05 -22.81
CA ALA A 61 -8.18 0.11 -23.80
C ALA A 61 -6.90 -0.60 -23.31
N PRO A 62 -5.99 -1.01 -24.22
CA PRO A 62 -4.70 -1.59 -23.84
C PRO A 62 -3.95 -0.74 -22.81
N GLY A 63 -3.43 -1.38 -21.78
CA GLY A 63 -2.69 -0.71 -20.71
C GLY A 63 -3.51 0.27 -19.85
N ALA A 64 -4.83 0.45 -20.08
CA ALA A 64 -5.72 1.28 -19.28
C ALA A 64 -6.35 0.50 -18.12
N ASP A 65 -7.08 1.21 -17.28
CA ASP A 65 -7.94 0.63 -16.27
C ASP A 65 -9.31 1.31 -16.25
N SER A 66 -10.29 0.65 -15.64
CA SER A 66 -11.64 1.18 -15.44
C SER A 66 -12.18 0.71 -14.08
N VAL A 67 -12.85 1.60 -13.37
CA VAL A 67 -13.45 1.30 -12.06
C VAL A 67 -14.96 1.20 -12.19
N ILE A 68 -15.52 0.08 -11.77
CA ILE A 68 -16.96 -0.21 -11.77
C ILE A 68 -17.48 -0.10 -10.34
N THR A 69 -18.48 0.73 -10.10
CA THR A 69 -19.24 0.68 -8.85
C THR A 69 -20.23 -0.48 -8.93
N THR A 70 -20.22 -1.36 -7.93
CA THR A 70 -20.94 -2.62 -8.00
C THR A 70 -21.60 -3.02 -6.66
N THR A 71 -21.91 -4.29 -6.50
CA THR A 71 -22.42 -4.92 -5.27
C THR A 71 -21.64 -6.20 -5.05
N LEU A 72 -21.34 -6.54 -3.79
CA LEU A 72 -20.69 -7.82 -3.46
C LEU A 72 -21.50 -9.01 -4.01
N GLY A 73 -20.80 -10.00 -4.54
CA GLY A 73 -21.37 -11.14 -5.20
C GLY A 73 -21.72 -10.95 -6.69
N HIS A 74 -21.67 -9.72 -7.22
CA HIS A 74 -21.80 -9.51 -8.67
C HIS A 74 -20.60 -10.10 -9.41
N ARG A 75 -20.90 -10.79 -10.52
CA ARG A 75 -19.89 -11.43 -11.37
C ARG A 75 -19.75 -10.67 -12.68
N PHE A 76 -18.50 -10.59 -13.16
CA PHE A 76 -18.17 -9.92 -14.42
C PHE A 76 -17.33 -10.84 -15.29
N ALA A 77 -17.65 -10.87 -16.59
CA ALA A 77 -16.78 -11.45 -17.61
C ALA A 77 -15.97 -10.32 -18.26
N ILE A 78 -14.67 -10.51 -18.35
CA ILE A 78 -13.71 -9.62 -19.01
C ILE A 78 -13.21 -10.39 -20.21
N VAL A 79 -13.46 -9.86 -21.42
CA VAL A 79 -13.23 -10.59 -22.68
C VAL A 79 -12.32 -9.79 -23.59
N GLY A 80 -11.26 -10.43 -24.06
CA GLY A 80 -10.36 -9.86 -25.08
C GLY A 80 -11.05 -9.77 -26.45
N GLN A 81 -10.97 -8.60 -27.09
CA GLN A 81 -11.64 -8.39 -28.39
C GLN A 81 -11.00 -9.13 -29.55
N GLN A 82 -9.70 -9.51 -29.46
CA GLN A 82 -8.97 -10.12 -30.57
C GLN A 82 -8.91 -11.65 -30.49
N ASP A 83 -8.67 -12.19 -29.31
CA ASP A 83 -8.47 -13.63 -29.08
C ASP A 83 -9.59 -14.31 -28.32
N ALA A 84 -10.60 -13.54 -27.90
CA ALA A 84 -11.73 -14.00 -27.07
C ALA A 84 -11.31 -14.68 -25.75
N ALA A 85 -10.07 -14.45 -25.27
CA ALA A 85 -9.67 -14.87 -23.93
C ALA A 85 -10.62 -14.26 -22.90
N GLU A 86 -11.08 -15.06 -21.95
CA GLU A 86 -12.06 -14.62 -20.96
C GLU A 86 -11.56 -14.87 -19.53
N VAL A 87 -11.73 -13.88 -18.66
CA VAL A 87 -11.56 -14.00 -17.21
C VAL A 87 -12.89 -13.64 -16.55
N ILE A 88 -13.38 -14.50 -15.65
CA ILE A 88 -14.55 -14.21 -14.83
C ILE A 88 -14.08 -13.85 -13.42
N THR A 89 -14.54 -12.71 -12.93
CA THR A 89 -14.27 -12.24 -11.55
C THR A 89 -15.56 -11.96 -10.81
N GLU A 90 -15.57 -12.22 -9.50
CA GLU A 90 -16.65 -11.86 -8.60
C GLU A 90 -16.22 -10.71 -7.70
N SER A 91 -17.10 -9.75 -7.46
CA SER A 91 -16.87 -8.69 -6.47
C SER A 91 -16.95 -9.28 -5.07
N ALA A 92 -15.81 -9.68 -4.52
CA ALA A 92 -15.69 -10.41 -3.25
C ALA A 92 -15.44 -9.49 -2.04
N VAL A 93 -14.85 -8.32 -2.27
CA VAL A 93 -14.51 -7.33 -1.22
C VAL A 93 -14.83 -5.90 -1.69
N PRO A 94 -15.00 -4.95 -0.75
CA PRO A 94 -15.37 -3.57 -1.08
C PRO A 94 -14.42 -2.85 -2.03
N ILE A 95 -13.12 -3.07 -1.93
CA ILE A 95 -12.09 -2.46 -2.77
C ILE A 95 -11.32 -3.58 -3.46
N GLN A 96 -11.64 -3.83 -4.73
CA GLN A 96 -11.08 -4.94 -5.49
C GLN A 96 -10.51 -4.49 -6.83
N ALA A 97 -9.46 -5.14 -7.28
CA ALA A 97 -8.95 -5.05 -8.64
C ALA A 97 -8.82 -6.44 -9.26
N CYS A 98 -9.01 -6.51 -10.58
CA CYS A 98 -8.76 -7.67 -11.41
C CYS A 98 -7.88 -7.24 -12.57
N ARG A 99 -6.67 -7.80 -12.69
CA ARG A 99 -5.80 -7.58 -13.83
C ARG A 99 -6.05 -8.68 -14.86
N PHE A 100 -6.33 -8.27 -16.08
CA PHE A 100 -6.43 -9.15 -17.24
C PHE A 100 -5.08 -9.20 -17.95
N ASP A 101 -4.41 -10.34 -17.91
CA ASP A 101 -3.09 -10.55 -18.52
C ASP A 101 -2.95 -12.03 -18.95
N PRO A 102 -3.71 -12.47 -20.00
CA PRO A 102 -3.70 -13.85 -20.42
C PRO A 102 -2.32 -14.26 -21.00
N PRO A 103 -1.95 -15.54 -20.92
CA PRO A 103 -2.84 -16.64 -20.52
C PRO A 103 -2.94 -16.91 -19.01
N ASP A 104 -2.35 -16.06 -18.15
CA ASP A 104 -2.33 -16.29 -16.72
C ASP A 104 -3.69 -15.95 -16.08
N PRO A 105 -4.36 -16.90 -15.37
CA PRO A 105 -5.66 -16.67 -14.77
C PRO A 105 -5.65 -15.70 -13.59
N ASP A 106 -4.50 -15.53 -12.92
CA ASP A 106 -4.31 -14.56 -11.83
C ASP A 106 -3.88 -13.18 -12.36
N GLY A 107 -3.81 -13.01 -13.67
CA GLY A 107 -3.38 -11.77 -14.32
C GLY A 107 -1.92 -11.40 -14.01
N VAL A 108 -1.07 -12.41 -13.84
CA VAL A 108 0.37 -12.20 -13.56
C VAL A 108 1.12 -12.11 -14.87
N PRO A 109 1.78 -10.98 -15.16
CA PRO A 109 2.57 -10.83 -16.38
C PRO A 109 3.63 -11.91 -16.53
N SER A 110 3.90 -12.35 -17.77
CA SER A 110 4.93 -13.34 -18.10
C SER A 110 6.37 -12.88 -17.76
N PHE A 111 6.55 -11.60 -17.47
CA PHE A 111 7.77 -11.02 -16.92
C PHE A 111 8.20 -11.72 -15.61
N TYR A 112 7.22 -12.12 -14.79
CA TYR A 112 7.48 -12.78 -13.50
C TYR A 112 7.55 -14.28 -13.68
N THR A 113 8.77 -14.80 -13.67
CA THR A 113 9.05 -16.24 -13.82
C THR A 113 9.17 -16.94 -12.46
N GLN A 114 9.41 -16.19 -11.38
CA GLN A 114 9.45 -16.69 -10.01
C GLN A 114 8.17 -16.29 -9.29
N ARG A 115 7.52 -17.27 -8.61
CA ARG A 115 6.27 -17.05 -7.89
C ARG A 115 6.26 -17.86 -6.61
N VAL A 116 6.02 -17.21 -5.50
CA VAL A 116 5.85 -17.83 -4.18
C VAL A 116 4.54 -17.33 -3.56
N ARG A 117 3.90 -18.15 -2.76
CA ARG A 117 2.68 -17.77 -2.05
C ARG A 117 2.91 -17.87 -0.53
N ALA A 118 2.89 -16.72 0.14
CA ALA A 118 2.89 -16.61 1.60
C ALA A 118 1.47 -16.86 2.14
N ASN A 119 1.16 -18.12 2.46
CA ASN A 119 -0.19 -18.56 2.84
C ASN A 119 -1.29 -18.03 1.87
N GLY A 120 -1.03 -18.12 0.56
CA GLY A 120 -1.94 -17.69 -0.51
C GLY A 120 -1.65 -16.30 -1.08
N PHE A 121 -1.04 -15.39 -0.33
CA PHE A 121 -0.65 -14.07 -0.83
C PHE A 121 0.49 -14.18 -1.84
N LEU A 122 0.30 -13.65 -3.05
CA LEU A 122 1.22 -13.81 -4.17
C LEU A 122 2.41 -12.87 -4.06
N ILE A 123 3.60 -13.44 -4.21
CA ILE A 123 4.87 -12.74 -4.37
C ILE A 123 5.46 -13.15 -5.71
N ALA A 124 5.78 -12.18 -6.54
CA ALA A 124 6.24 -12.40 -7.91
C ALA A 124 7.56 -11.67 -8.19
N ALA A 125 8.44 -12.30 -8.96
CA ALA A 125 9.73 -11.74 -9.31
C ALA A 125 10.17 -12.17 -10.72
N SER A 126 11.01 -11.37 -11.37
CA SER A 126 11.68 -11.75 -12.61
C SER A 126 12.73 -12.84 -12.37
N GLU A 127 13.24 -13.44 -13.44
CA GLU A 127 14.35 -14.39 -13.36
C GLU A 127 15.66 -13.82 -12.80
N LYS A 128 15.79 -12.48 -12.79
CA LYS A 128 17.01 -11.78 -12.33
C LYS A 128 17.10 -11.65 -10.81
N VAL A 129 15.98 -11.78 -10.12
CA VAL A 129 15.93 -11.68 -8.65
C VAL A 129 16.52 -12.93 -8.02
N ASP A 130 17.36 -12.76 -7.00
CA ASP A 130 17.85 -13.89 -6.21
C ASP A 130 16.67 -14.63 -5.54
N PRO A 131 16.54 -15.94 -5.70
CA PRO A 131 15.46 -16.73 -5.09
C PRO A 131 15.35 -16.57 -3.57
N HIS A 132 16.46 -16.30 -2.87
CA HIS A 132 16.42 -16.06 -1.43
C HIS A 132 15.66 -14.76 -1.08
N ALA A 133 15.70 -13.74 -1.95
CA ALA A 133 14.91 -12.52 -1.74
C ALA A 133 13.41 -12.81 -1.79
N VAL A 134 12.96 -13.66 -2.70
CA VAL A 134 11.56 -14.08 -2.82
C VAL A 134 11.13 -14.87 -1.56
N GLN A 135 11.99 -15.73 -1.06
CA GLN A 135 11.72 -16.53 0.16
C GLN A 135 11.75 -15.65 1.42
N GLU A 136 12.67 -14.68 1.48
CA GLU A 136 12.73 -13.71 2.58
C GLU A 136 11.46 -12.86 2.64
N ALA A 137 11.00 -12.38 1.49
CA ALA A 137 9.75 -11.65 1.40
C ALA A 137 8.55 -12.50 1.86
N ALA A 138 8.49 -13.76 1.46
CA ALA A 138 7.43 -14.68 1.89
C ALA A 138 7.45 -14.90 3.41
N TYR A 139 8.62 -15.08 3.98
CA TYR A 139 8.84 -15.23 5.42
C TYR A 139 8.32 -13.98 6.20
N LEU A 140 8.70 -12.78 5.76
CA LEU A 140 8.26 -11.54 6.41
C LEU A 140 6.75 -11.31 6.28
N VAL A 141 6.17 -11.54 5.10
CA VAL A 141 4.72 -11.43 4.87
C VAL A 141 3.96 -12.39 5.78
N ASP A 142 4.44 -13.63 5.92
CA ASP A 142 3.79 -14.64 6.77
C ASP A 142 3.82 -14.24 8.24
N LEU A 143 4.94 -13.70 8.72
CA LEU A 143 5.06 -13.26 10.10
C LEU A 143 4.22 -12.01 10.40
N MET A 144 4.24 -11.01 9.50
CA MET A 144 3.45 -9.79 9.67
C MET A 144 1.93 -10.08 9.70
N LEU A 145 1.47 -11.02 8.88
CA LEU A 145 0.05 -11.38 8.77
C LEU A 145 -0.35 -12.62 9.58
N ALA A 146 0.52 -13.10 10.48
CA ALA A 146 0.26 -14.33 11.26
C ALA A 146 -0.99 -14.24 12.13
N GLN A 147 -1.28 -13.08 12.70
CA GLN A 147 -2.41 -12.84 13.60
C GLN A 147 -3.70 -12.42 12.86
N ARG A 148 -3.60 -12.10 11.55
CA ARG A 148 -4.71 -11.55 10.76
C ARG A 148 -4.94 -12.31 9.45
N PRO A 149 -5.37 -13.58 9.52
CA PRO A 149 -5.73 -14.36 8.34
C PRO A 149 -6.91 -13.76 7.55
N ASP A 150 -7.81 -13.03 8.22
CA ASP A 150 -8.90 -12.26 7.62
C ASP A 150 -8.37 -11.13 6.72
N VAL A 151 -7.41 -10.34 7.19
CA VAL A 151 -6.75 -9.26 6.44
C VAL A 151 -6.00 -9.84 5.23
N ARG A 152 -5.25 -10.94 5.43
CA ARG A 152 -4.56 -11.65 4.34
C ARG A 152 -5.54 -12.11 3.26
N THR A 153 -6.65 -12.71 3.66
CA THR A 153 -7.70 -13.16 2.74
C THR A 153 -8.27 -11.98 1.95
N ALA A 154 -8.57 -10.87 2.62
CA ALA A 154 -9.06 -9.66 1.98
C ALA A 154 -8.04 -9.07 0.99
N MET A 155 -6.75 -9.04 1.34
CA MET A 155 -5.69 -8.62 0.41
C MET A 155 -5.66 -9.48 -0.84
N ILE A 156 -5.71 -10.82 -0.70
CA ILE A 156 -5.74 -11.75 -1.83
C ILE A 156 -6.98 -11.49 -2.71
N GLN A 157 -8.16 -11.41 -2.12
CA GLN A 157 -9.41 -11.15 -2.84
C GLN A 157 -9.42 -9.77 -3.50
N SER A 158 -8.73 -8.80 -2.91
CA SER A 158 -8.60 -7.46 -3.49
C SER A 158 -7.67 -7.39 -4.70
N GLY A 159 -7.04 -8.49 -5.10
CA GLY A 159 -6.06 -8.54 -6.19
C GLY A 159 -4.67 -8.01 -5.83
N ALA A 160 -4.41 -7.83 -4.54
CA ALA A 160 -3.10 -7.36 -4.07
C ALA A 160 -2.01 -8.41 -4.26
N ARG A 161 -0.80 -7.96 -4.60
CA ARG A 161 0.41 -8.78 -4.67
C ARG A 161 1.67 -7.97 -4.43
N LEU A 162 2.75 -8.65 -4.05
CA LEU A 162 4.08 -8.08 -3.91
C LEU A 162 4.91 -8.44 -5.15
N CYS A 163 5.55 -7.44 -5.75
CA CYS A 163 6.45 -7.59 -6.89
C CYS A 163 7.87 -7.24 -6.43
N ILE A 164 8.85 -8.12 -6.62
CA ILE A 164 10.23 -7.89 -6.19
C ILE A 164 11.05 -7.40 -7.38
N LEU A 165 11.79 -6.30 -7.19
CA LEU A 165 12.76 -5.76 -8.13
C LEU A 165 14.12 -6.44 -7.96
N ALA A 166 14.75 -6.84 -9.03
CA ALA A 166 16.17 -7.14 -9.01
C ALA A 166 17.00 -5.87 -8.75
N HIS A 167 18.21 -6.02 -8.21
CA HIS A 167 19.11 -4.88 -7.95
C HIS A 167 19.43 -4.03 -9.19
N ASN A 168 19.27 -4.58 -10.39
CA ASN A 168 19.46 -3.92 -11.69
C ASN A 168 18.17 -3.66 -12.47
N GLU A 169 17.01 -3.84 -11.84
CA GLU A 169 15.68 -3.44 -12.32
C GLU A 169 15.20 -2.21 -11.56
N PHE A 170 14.36 -1.39 -12.21
CA PHE A 170 13.83 -0.16 -11.66
C PHE A 170 12.31 -0.15 -11.77
N THR A 171 11.66 0.76 -11.06
CA THR A 171 10.19 0.78 -10.91
C THR A 171 9.46 0.61 -12.23
N THR A 172 9.85 1.34 -13.28
CA THR A 172 9.15 1.27 -14.58
C THR A 172 9.50 0.06 -15.43
N ASP A 173 10.44 -0.77 -15.02
CA ASP A 173 10.74 -2.04 -15.72
C ASP A 173 9.73 -3.13 -15.35
N GLN A 174 9.00 -2.96 -14.22
CA GLN A 174 7.91 -3.86 -13.84
C GLN A 174 6.62 -3.54 -14.64
N PRO A 175 5.94 -4.54 -15.20
CA PRO A 175 4.76 -4.34 -16.07
C PRO A 175 3.62 -3.55 -15.40
N GLU A 176 3.41 -3.69 -14.09
CA GLU A 176 2.39 -2.96 -13.34
C GLU A 176 2.67 -1.45 -13.28
N PHE A 177 3.94 -1.08 -13.27
CA PHE A 177 4.40 0.29 -13.08
C PHE A 177 4.92 0.94 -14.37
N ALA A 178 4.96 0.21 -15.50
CA ALA A 178 5.49 0.70 -16.77
C ALA A 178 4.84 2.02 -17.20
N ARG A 179 3.52 2.16 -17.00
CA ARG A 179 2.75 3.37 -17.33
C ARG A 179 3.15 4.61 -16.52
N LEU A 180 3.78 4.44 -15.37
CA LEU A 180 4.32 5.57 -14.62
C LEU A 180 5.41 6.29 -15.40
N GLY A 181 6.14 5.56 -16.27
CA GLY A 181 7.14 6.12 -17.15
C GLY A 181 6.60 7.10 -18.21
N GLU A 182 5.33 6.99 -18.56
CA GLU A 182 4.64 7.83 -19.55
C GLU A 182 4.00 9.08 -18.95
N ARG A 183 3.88 9.15 -17.60
CA ARG A 183 3.22 10.28 -16.94
C ARG A 183 4.09 11.54 -16.98
N PRO A 184 3.51 12.71 -17.30
CA PRO A 184 4.22 13.97 -17.21
C PRO A 184 4.59 14.28 -15.74
N MET A 185 5.74 14.93 -15.55
CA MET A 185 6.28 15.25 -14.22
C MET A 185 6.33 16.76 -14.01
N ASP A 186 5.15 17.41 -13.89
CA ASP A 186 5.01 18.87 -13.80
C ASP A 186 5.83 19.49 -12.66
N ARG A 187 5.94 18.78 -11.53
CA ARG A 187 6.74 19.21 -10.37
C ARG A 187 8.26 19.14 -10.62
N TYR A 188 8.69 18.37 -11.62
CA TYR A 188 10.10 18.13 -11.94
C TYR A 188 10.37 18.40 -13.43
N PRO A 189 10.35 19.68 -13.85
CA PRO A 189 10.52 20.04 -15.26
C PRO A 189 11.81 19.47 -15.84
N GLY A 190 11.68 18.82 -17.00
CA GLY A 190 12.81 18.21 -17.70
C GLY A 190 13.08 16.75 -17.32
N LEU A 191 12.40 16.17 -16.32
CA LEU A 191 12.41 14.73 -16.09
C LEU A 191 11.24 14.05 -16.83
N SER A 192 11.52 12.95 -17.48
CA SER A 192 10.48 12.00 -17.91
C SER A 192 9.90 11.27 -16.67
N GLY A 193 8.67 10.75 -16.80
CA GLY A 193 8.11 9.88 -15.79
C GLY A 193 9.01 8.70 -15.47
N LYS A 194 9.64 8.08 -16.51
CA LYS A 194 10.59 6.99 -16.31
C LYS A 194 11.79 7.40 -15.45
N GLU A 195 12.45 8.51 -15.76
CA GLU A 195 13.59 8.97 -14.98
C GLU A 195 13.21 9.30 -13.53
N TYR A 196 12.05 9.92 -13.33
CA TYR A 196 11.56 10.24 -12.00
C TYR A 196 11.30 8.98 -11.17
N TRP A 197 10.48 8.06 -11.68
CA TRP A 197 10.10 6.87 -10.92
C TRP A 197 11.25 5.91 -10.68
N ASP A 198 12.10 5.72 -11.69
CA ASP A 198 13.30 4.88 -11.56
C ASP A 198 14.32 5.47 -10.57
N ALA A 199 14.39 6.81 -10.42
CA ALA A 199 15.35 7.49 -9.55
C ALA A 199 14.84 7.71 -8.11
N ARG A 200 13.49 7.68 -7.92
CA ARG A 200 12.86 8.10 -6.66
C ARG A 200 12.94 7.03 -5.59
N ALA A 201 12.64 5.79 -5.92
CA ALA A 201 12.42 4.75 -4.93
C ALA A 201 12.84 3.35 -5.41
N ARG A 202 13.11 2.49 -4.44
CA ARG A 202 13.35 1.06 -4.62
C ARG A 202 12.23 0.21 -3.99
N GLY A 203 11.14 0.86 -3.62
CA GLY A 203 9.89 0.29 -3.14
C GLY A 203 8.74 1.25 -3.40
N THR A 204 7.53 0.72 -3.50
CA THR A 204 6.27 1.47 -3.56
C THR A 204 5.18 0.67 -2.87
N GLY A 205 4.39 1.30 -2.00
CA GLY A 205 3.21 0.71 -1.40
C GLY A 205 2.04 0.62 -2.38
N GLY A 206 1.10 -0.23 -2.11
CA GLY A 206 -0.19 -0.26 -2.79
C GLY A 206 -1.07 0.94 -2.41
N SER A 207 -2.17 1.09 -3.13
CA SER A 207 -3.20 2.10 -2.85
C SER A 207 -4.60 1.53 -3.11
N GLU A 208 -5.64 2.33 -2.89
CA GLU A 208 -6.99 1.96 -3.28
C GLU A 208 -7.15 1.75 -4.79
N HIS A 209 -6.29 2.41 -5.59
CA HIS A 209 -6.32 2.35 -7.06
C HIS A 209 -5.14 1.59 -7.68
N ASP A 210 -4.22 1.10 -6.84
CA ASP A 210 -3.09 0.29 -7.25
C ASP A 210 -2.90 -0.84 -6.23
N PRO A 211 -3.29 -2.08 -6.58
CA PRO A 211 -3.22 -3.20 -5.65
C PRO A 211 -1.81 -3.74 -5.45
N PHE A 212 -0.84 -3.28 -6.25
CA PHE A 212 0.51 -3.83 -6.28
C PHE A 212 1.44 -3.05 -5.37
N CYS A 213 2.23 -3.75 -4.56
CA CYS A 213 3.37 -3.18 -3.86
C CYS A 213 4.67 -3.79 -4.37
N THR A 214 5.77 -3.08 -4.20
CA THR A 214 7.08 -3.56 -4.63
C THR A 214 8.16 -3.21 -3.63
N CYS A 215 9.19 -4.02 -3.55
CA CYS A 215 10.44 -3.75 -2.86
C CYS A 215 11.59 -4.37 -3.66
N ALA A 216 12.82 -3.99 -3.36
CA ALA A 216 13.98 -4.45 -4.09
C ALA A 216 14.79 -5.49 -3.33
N GLU A 217 15.41 -6.43 -4.07
CA GLU A 217 16.18 -7.53 -3.50
C GLU A 217 17.40 -7.09 -2.70
N GLU A 218 18.03 -5.96 -3.09
CA GLU A 218 19.18 -5.44 -2.35
C GLU A 218 18.84 -5.05 -0.91
N ASN A 219 17.60 -4.61 -0.67
CA ASN A 219 17.13 -4.33 0.68
C ASN A 219 16.72 -5.61 1.42
N LEU A 220 16.00 -6.50 0.74
CA LEU A 220 15.57 -7.79 1.30
C LEU A 220 16.75 -8.66 1.75
N LEU A 221 17.87 -8.63 1.03
CA LEU A 221 19.05 -9.45 1.31
C LEU A 221 20.24 -8.64 1.86
N ALA A 222 20.04 -7.35 2.13
CA ALA A 222 21.03 -6.42 2.68
C ALA A 222 22.32 -6.34 1.84
N TYR A 223 22.21 -6.17 0.52
CA TYR A 223 23.35 -6.00 -0.37
C TYR A 223 24.16 -4.75 -0.01
N ALA A 224 25.46 -4.80 -0.25
CA ALA A 224 26.29 -3.61 -0.14
C ALA A 224 25.79 -2.51 -1.10
N GLY A 225 25.68 -1.27 -0.62
CA GLY A 225 25.18 -0.15 -1.41
C GLY A 225 23.67 0.04 -1.40
N ASP A 226 22.91 -0.80 -0.70
CA ASP A 226 21.47 -0.61 -0.48
C ASP A 226 21.19 0.81 0.05
N PRO A 227 20.35 1.62 -0.66
CA PRO A 227 20.02 2.98 -0.22
C PRO A 227 19.16 3.03 1.06
N TYR A 228 18.54 1.93 1.43
CA TYR A 228 17.70 1.74 2.63
C TYR A 228 18.36 0.79 3.64
N SER A 229 19.69 0.79 3.70
CA SER A 229 20.48 -0.19 4.47
C SER A 229 20.22 -0.20 5.97
N THR A 230 19.49 0.77 6.52
CA THR A 230 19.14 0.87 7.95
C THR A 230 17.71 0.48 8.26
N GLU A 231 16.94 0.08 7.26
CA GLU A 231 15.54 -0.35 7.37
C GLU A 231 15.24 -1.51 6.41
N CYS A 232 14.10 -2.18 6.57
CA CYS A 232 13.54 -3.10 5.60
C CYS A 232 12.31 -2.44 4.94
N ILE A 233 12.48 -1.98 3.72
CA ILE A 233 11.45 -1.21 3.00
C ILE A 233 10.20 -2.06 2.72
N LEU A 234 10.34 -3.40 2.64
CA LEU A 234 9.18 -4.28 2.53
C LEU A 234 8.17 -4.06 3.66
N ILE A 235 8.63 -3.87 4.91
CA ILE A 235 7.73 -3.70 6.07
C ILE A 235 6.91 -2.42 5.90
N HIS A 236 7.53 -1.34 5.41
CA HIS A 236 6.87 -0.08 5.11
C HIS A 236 5.84 -0.21 3.97
N GLU A 237 6.26 -0.74 2.82
CA GLU A 237 5.41 -0.83 1.64
C GLU A 237 4.26 -1.84 1.82
N LEU A 238 4.53 -2.94 2.52
CA LEU A 238 3.48 -3.90 2.86
C LEU A 238 2.48 -3.32 3.86
N ALA A 239 2.91 -2.44 4.78
CA ALA A 239 1.99 -1.76 5.71
C ALA A 239 0.94 -0.92 4.95
N HIS A 240 1.33 -0.21 3.88
CA HIS A 240 0.36 0.47 3.01
C HIS A 240 -0.63 -0.52 2.38
N ASN A 241 -0.14 -1.64 1.88
CA ASN A 241 -0.98 -2.65 1.24
C ASN A 241 -1.91 -3.34 2.26
N ILE A 242 -1.41 -3.66 3.47
CA ILE A 242 -2.22 -4.16 4.60
C ILE A 242 -3.32 -3.16 4.95
N HIS A 243 -3.01 -1.87 5.04
CA HIS A 243 -3.99 -0.83 5.33
C HIS A 243 -5.05 -0.74 4.23
N LEU A 244 -4.62 -0.47 3.00
CA LEU A 244 -5.51 -0.03 1.92
C LEU A 244 -6.20 -1.16 1.16
N ARG A 245 -5.63 -2.37 1.19
CA ARG A 245 -6.17 -3.55 0.48
C ARG A 245 -6.64 -4.65 1.44
N GLY A 246 -6.19 -4.62 2.68
CA GLY A 246 -6.57 -5.55 3.72
C GLY A 246 -7.59 -4.95 4.70
N LEU A 247 -7.12 -4.08 5.59
CA LEU A 247 -7.92 -3.50 6.68
C LEU A 247 -9.12 -2.71 6.15
N SER A 248 -8.97 -1.88 5.11
CA SER A 248 -10.08 -1.14 4.50
C SER A 248 -11.18 -2.04 3.93
N ASN A 249 -10.89 -3.32 3.69
CA ASN A 249 -11.86 -4.30 3.21
C ASN A 249 -12.55 -5.09 4.34
N VAL A 250 -11.91 -5.21 5.52
CA VAL A 250 -12.47 -5.99 6.64
C VAL A 250 -13.01 -5.13 7.78
N ASP A 251 -12.51 -3.90 7.90
CA ASP A 251 -12.95 -2.93 8.91
C ASP A 251 -13.12 -1.54 8.26
N PRO A 252 -14.33 -1.16 7.86
CA PRO A 252 -14.59 0.13 7.21
C PRO A 252 -14.29 1.33 8.10
N THR A 253 -14.14 1.14 9.44
CA THR A 253 -13.86 2.21 10.38
C THR A 253 -12.36 2.43 10.62
N PHE A 254 -11.50 1.49 10.18
CA PHE A 254 -10.06 1.55 10.47
C PHE A 254 -9.43 2.85 9.97
N ASN A 255 -9.71 3.23 8.72
CA ASN A 255 -9.12 4.43 8.12
C ASN A 255 -9.56 5.72 8.85
N GLU A 256 -10.82 5.82 9.27
CA GLU A 256 -11.32 6.97 10.05
C GLU A 256 -10.62 7.05 11.42
N ARG A 257 -10.45 5.92 12.10
CA ARG A 257 -9.73 5.83 13.37
C ARG A 257 -8.25 6.20 13.21
N LEU A 258 -7.63 5.78 12.11
CA LEU A 258 -6.24 6.13 11.79
C LEU A 258 -6.08 7.63 11.55
N ILE A 259 -6.98 8.24 10.77
CA ILE A 259 -7.00 9.71 10.54
C ILE A 259 -7.14 10.44 11.88
N ALA A 260 -8.08 10.05 12.72
CA ALA A 260 -8.28 10.68 14.03
C ALA A 260 -7.04 10.53 14.94
N THR A 261 -6.36 9.39 14.86
CA THR A 261 -5.12 9.13 15.62
C THR A 261 -3.98 10.01 15.09
N TYR A 262 -3.83 10.11 13.78
CA TYR A 262 -2.86 10.98 13.12
C TYR A 262 -3.09 12.46 13.49
N ASP A 263 -4.31 12.96 13.38
CA ASP A 263 -4.66 14.34 13.71
C ASP A 263 -4.36 14.66 15.17
N ALA A 264 -4.62 13.71 16.06
CA ALA A 264 -4.30 13.87 17.49
C ALA A 264 -2.78 13.91 17.74
N ALA A 265 -2.00 13.08 17.05
CA ALA A 265 -0.53 13.09 17.14
C ALA A 265 0.04 14.40 16.59
N MET A 266 -0.44 14.89 15.44
CA MET A 266 -0.03 16.17 14.86
C MET A 266 -0.37 17.34 15.80
N SER A 267 -1.57 17.35 16.37
CA SER A 267 -2.01 18.36 17.33
C SER A 267 -1.18 18.36 18.62
N ALA A 268 -0.68 17.19 19.04
CA ALA A 268 0.23 17.06 20.18
C ALA A 268 1.69 17.43 19.81
N GLY A 269 1.98 17.73 18.55
CA GLY A 269 3.33 18.07 18.07
C GLY A 269 4.26 16.87 17.91
N LEU A 270 3.71 15.63 17.93
CA LEU A 270 4.49 14.42 17.63
C LEU A 270 4.87 14.39 16.15
N TRP A 271 5.98 13.71 15.83
CA TRP A 271 6.48 13.50 14.46
C TRP A 271 6.73 14.77 13.66
N LYS A 272 6.77 15.93 14.29
CA LYS A 272 6.91 17.23 13.63
C LYS A 272 8.12 17.24 12.69
N THR A 273 7.90 17.61 11.43
CA THR A 273 8.91 17.66 10.36
C THR A 273 9.50 16.32 9.98
N LYS A 274 8.92 15.21 10.40
CA LYS A 274 9.36 13.85 10.07
C LYS A 274 8.46 13.22 9.03
N TYR A 275 8.91 12.15 8.39
CA TYR A 275 8.18 11.50 7.30
C TYR A 275 6.80 11.00 7.74
N ALA A 276 6.68 10.49 8.95
CA ALA A 276 5.40 10.14 9.57
C ALA A 276 4.40 11.32 9.65
N SER A 277 4.84 12.59 9.53
CA SER A 277 3.93 13.74 9.51
C SER A 277 3.40 14.11 8.12
N VAL A 278 3.79 13.41 7.07
CA VAL A 278 3.39 13.72 5.69
C VAL A 278 1.88 13.49 5.47
N ASN A 279 1.37 12.37 5.91
CA ASN A 279 -0.05 11.99 5.92
C ASN A 279 -0.28 10.76 6.81
N HIS A 280 -1.54 10.38 7.02
CA HIS A 280 -1.90 9.26 7.88
C HIS A 280 -1.45 7.89 7.33
N HIS A 281 -1.22 7.73 6.03
CA HIS A 281 -0.72 6.49 5.45
C HIS A 281 0.75 6.27 5.80
N GLU A 282 1.58 7.33 5.64
CA GLU A 282 2.99 7.30 6.04
C GLU A 282 3.13 7.17 7.56
N TYR A 283 2.27 7.86 8.32
CA TYR A 283 2.22 7.74 9.78
C TYR A 283 2.01 6.28 10.24
N PHE A 284 1.08 5.57 9.59
CA PHE A 284 0.86 4.16 9.90
C PHE A 284 2.06 3.30 9.52
N ALA A 285 2.60 3.47 8.32
CA ALA A 285 3.72 2.67 7.82
C ALA A 285 5.00 2.87 8.67
N GLU A 286 5.31 4.10 9.08
CA GLU A 286 6.40 4.43 10.01
C GLU A 286 6.18 3.79 11.40
N GLY A 287 4.93 3.82 11.89
CA GLY A 287 4.56 3.13 13.13
C GLY A 287 4.73 1.62 13.03
N VAL A 288 4.38 1.02 11.89
CA VAL A 288 4.58 -0.41 11.65
C VAL A 288 6.06 -0.78 11.59
N GLN A 289 6.90 0.04 10.95
CA GLN A 289 8.34 -0.18 10.97
C GLN A 289 8.89 -0.17 12.41
N SER A 290 8.51 0.83 13.22
CA SER A 290 8.92 0.89 14.62
C SER A 290 8.35 -0.28 15.45
N TRP A 291 7.12 -0.76 15.14
CA TRP A 291 6.51 -1.93 15.79
C TRP A 291 7.32 -3.21 15.61
N PHE A 292 8.04 -3.33 14.51
CA PHE A 292 8.91 -4.45 14.18
C PHE A 292 10.40 -4.17 14.41
N ASP A 293 10.77 -3.11 15.14
CA ASP A 293 12.16 -2.67 15.42
C ASP A 293 12.97 -2.45 14.13
N ASN A 294 12.38 -1.76 13.17
CA ASN A 294 12.91 -1.68 11.82
C ASN A 294 12.93 -0.27 11.23
N ASN A 295 12.58 0.77 11.99
CA ASN A 295 12.58 2.11 11.44
C ASN A 295 13.98 2.72 11.42
N ARG A 296 14.17 3.75 10.59
CA ARG A 296 15.37 4.62 10.61
C ARG A 296 15.32 5.52 11.82
N GLU A 297 16.48 5.98 12.27
CA GLU A 297 16.57 6.87 13.42
C GLU A 297 17.47 8.07 13.20
N ASN A 298 17.09 9.20 13.83
CA ASN A 298 17.92 10.39 13.99
C ASN A 298 18.53 10.96 12.68
N ASP A 299 17.75 10.88 11.59
CA ASP A 299 18.13 11.49 10.31
C ASP A 299 17.21 12.67 9.93
N HIS A 300 17.28 13.13 8.66
CA HIS A 300 16.43 14.21 8.18
C HIS A 300 14.94 13.88 8.31
N ASP A 301 14.54 12.64 7.96
CA ASP A 301 13.16 12.22 7.84
C ASP A 301 12.63 11.49 9.08
N HIS A 302 13.51 11.02 9.99
CA HIS A 302 13.15 10.20 11.14
C HIS A 302 13.69 10.78 12.45
N ASN A 303 12.95 10.58 13.53
CA ASN A 303 13.36 10.92 14.90
C ASN A 303 14.06 9.71 15.56
N HIS A 304 14.04 9.62 16.88
CA HIS A 304 14.65 8.52 17.66
C HIS A 304 13.79 7.26 17.74
N VAL A 305 12.54 7.30 17.24
CA VAL A 305 11.58 6.21 17.43
C VAL A 305 11.80 5.15 16.35
N ASN A 306 12.54 4.09 16.68
CA ASN A 306 12.82 3.00 15.75
C ASN A 306 12.53 1.60 16.32
N THR A 307 12.16 1.52 17.61
CA THR A 307 11.79 0.27 18.29
C THR A 307 10.33 0.31 18.77
N ARG A 308 9.77 -0.86 19.05
CA ARG A 308 8.41 -0.99 19.61
C ARG A 308 8.29 -0.30 20.96
N GLU A 309 9.27 -0.45 21.81
CA GLU A 309 9.32 0.15 23.13
C GLU A 309 9.30 1.67 23.05
N GLU A 310 10.05 2.24 22.13
CA GLU A 310 10.07 3.69 21.90
C GLU A 310 8.76 4.17 21.28
N LEU A 311 8.17 3.43 20.36
CA LEU A 311 6.86 3.75 19.80
C LEU A 311 5.78 3.78 20.89
N ILE A 312 5.74 2.77 21.76
CA ILE A 312 4.80 2.71 22.91
C ILE A 312 4.96 3.93 23.83
N ALA A 313 6.21 4.34 24.09
CA ALA A 313 6.49 5.48 24.96
C ALA A 313 6.19 6.82 24.28
N TYR A 314 6.45 6.96 22.99
CA TYR A 314 6.35 8.22 22.25
C TYR A 314 4.93 8.48 21.72
N ASP A 315 4.32 7.47 21.07
CA ASP A 315 2.98 7.56 20.50
C ASP A 315 2.13 6.31 20.86
N PRO A 316 1.60 6.27 22.07
CA PRO A 316 0.84 5.12 22.56
C PRO A 316 -0.43 4.83 21.76
N ARG A 317 -1.00 5.84 21.07
CA ARG A 317 -2.19 5.63 20.23
C ARG A 317 -1.84 4.89 18.93
N LEU A 318 -0.75 5.28 18.27
CA LEU A 318 -0.26 4.57 17.09
C LEU A 318 0.18 3.15 17.44
N SER A 319 0.86 2.99 18.59
CA SER A 319 1.28 1.67 19.04
C SER A 319 0.11 0.74 19.33
N GLU A 320 -1.02 1.26 19.81
CA GLU A 320 -2.24 0.47 20.03
C GLU A 320 -2.88 0.04 18.70
N MET A 321 -2.89 0.91 17.68
CA MET A 321 -3.31 0.53 16.34
C MET A 321 -2.42 -0.56 15.73
N CYS A 322 -1.10 -0.46 15.92
CA CYS A 322 -0.18 -1.53 15.51
C CYS A 322 -0.46 -2.84 16.25
N ARG A 323 -0.72 -2.78 17.57
CA ARG A 323 -1.09 -3.96 18.37
C ARG A 323 -2.39 -4.60 17.91
N GLU A 324 -3.41 -3.80 17.57
CA GLU A 324 -4.68 -4.29 17.02
C GLU A 324 -4.47 -5.09 15.73
N VAL A 325 -3.55 -4.63 14.88
CA VAL A 325 -3.29 -5.26 13.58
C VAL A 325 -2.36 -6.46 13.71
N PHE A 326 -1.25 -6.33 14.43
CA PHE A 326 -0.16 -7.31 14.42
C PHE A 326 -0.07 -8.15 15.70
N GLY A 327 -0.85 -7.81 16.73
CA GLY A 327 -0.78 -8.46 18.05
C GLY A 327 0.54 -8.20 18.76
N ASP A 328 0.74 -8.86 19.91
CA ASP A 328 2.00 -8.86 20.64
C ASP A 328 2.98 -9.91 20.05
N THR A 329 3.16 -9.86 18.72
CA THR A 329 4.06 -10.78 18.02
C THR A 329 5.49 -10.67 18.57
N GLU A 330 6.20 -11.80 18.61
CA GLU A 330 7.62 -11.84 18.96
C GLU A 330 8.54 -11.35 17.83
N LEU A 331 7.98 -11.16 16.63
CA LEU A 331 8.77 -10.68 15.49
C LEU A 331 9.42 -9.34 15.83
N ARG A 332 10.73 -9.32 15.75
CA ARG A 332 11.60 -8.17 15.64
C ARG A 332 12.45 -8.36 14.40
N TYR A 333 12.46 -7.37 13.55
CA TYR A 333 13.24 -7.49 12.34
C TYR A 333 14.72 -7.59 12.65
N THR A 334 15.38 -8.49 11.96
CA THR A 334 16.85 -8.59 11.95
C THR A 334 17.33 -8.77 10.52
N LYS A 335 18.51 -8.24 10.22
CA LYS A 335 19.06 -8.34 8.86
C LYS A 335 19.30 -9.80 8.47
N PRO A 336 19.03 -10.20 7.23
CA PRO A 336 19.24 -11.55 6.72
C PRO A 336 20.64 -12.11 7.01
N ALA A 337 21.67 -11.30 6.86
CA ALA A 337 23.05 -11.71 7.13
C ALA A 337 23.31 -12.14 8.59
N THR A 338 22.41 -11.82 9.54
CA THR A 338 22.53 -12.21 10.95
C THR A 338 21.77 -13.48 11.31
N ARG A 339 21.01 -14.06 10.35
CA ARG A 339 20.17 -15.25 10.56
C ARG A 339 20.17 -16.21 9.36
N LEU A 340 21.35 -16.62 8.94
CA LEU A 340 21.55 -17.56 7.82
C LEU A 340 21.09 -18.98 8.17
N THR A 341 19.77 -19.12 8.40
CA THR A 341 19.10 -20.37 8.73
C THR A 341 17.76 -20.48 7.99
N GLY A 342 17.15 -21.66 8.00
CA GLY A 342 15.87 -21.88 7.33
C GLY A 342 15.96 -21.57 5.83
N HIS A 343 15.12 -20.67 5.33
CA HIS A 343 15.09 -20.26 3.93
C HIS A 343 16.34 -19.49 3.46
N LEU A 344 17.21 -19.06 4.37
CA LEU A 344 18.48 -18.39 4.08
C LEU A 344 19.71 -19.28 4.38
N ALA A 345 19.53 -20.57 4.65
CA ALA A 345 20.64 -21.46 5.06
C ALA A 345 21.76 -21.55 4.01
N ASP A 346 21.39 -21.51 2.72
CA ASP A 346 22.32 -21.60 1.60
C ASP A 346 22.67 -20.23 0.99
N TYR A 347 22.18 -19.13 1.59
CA TYR A 347 22.53 -17.79 1.14
C TYR A 347 23.91 -17.38 1.62
N ASP A 348 24.78 -16.98 0.68
CA ASP A 348 26.11 -16.44 0.99
C ASP A 348 26.17 -14.93 0.73
N PRO A 349 26.09 -14.09 1.76
CA PRO A 349 26.17 -12.63 1.59
C PRO A 349 27.48 -12.15 0.95
N ALA A 350 28.56 -12.93 1.00
CA ALA A 350 29.84 -12.58 0.40
C ALA A 350 29.83 -12.66 -1.13
N GLN A 351 28.89 -13.42 -1.70
CA GLN A 351 28.70 -13.54 -3.13
C GLN A 351 27.62 -12.60 -3.66
N ALA A 352 26.91 -11.86 -2.78
CA ALA A 352 25.85 -10.97 -3.16
C ALA A 352 26.36 -9.81 -4.05
N PRO A 353 25.58 -9.39 -5.06
CA PRO A 353 25.92 -8.22 -5.83
C PRO A 353 26.00 -6.96 -4.97
N LYS A 354 26.72 -5.97 -5.46
CA LYS A 354 26.65 -4.63 -4.90
C LYS A 354 25.59 -3.81 -5.66
N PHE A 355 24.67 -3.18 -4.94
CA PHE A 355 23.77 -2.22 -5.57
C PHE A 355 24.50 -0.91 -5.90
N GLU A 356 24.30 -0.44 -7.12
CA GLU A 356 24.80 0.86 -7.57
C GLU A 356 23.75 1.54 -8.45
N TRP A 357 23.47 2.80 -8.16
CA TRP A 357 22.61 3.59 -9.03
C TRP A 357 23.26 3.76 -10.42
N PRO A 358 22.53 3.48 -11.51
CA PRO A 358 23.09 3.68 -12.83
C PRO A 358 23.27 5.16 -13.14
N LYS A 359 24.36 5.51 -13.81
CA LYS A 359 24.73 6.90 -14.16
C LYS A 359 23.60 7.66 -14.88
N ARG A 360 22.75 6.96 -15.64
CA ARG A 360 21.58 7.56 -16.32
C ARG A 360 20.62 8.26 -15.34
N LEU A 361 20.62 7.89 -14.07
CA LEU A 361 19.71 8.42 -13.04
C LEU A 361 20.37 9.50 -12.16
N ASP A 362 21.65 9.80 -12.31
CA ASP A 362 22.36 10.74 -11.42
C ASP A 362 21.71 12.13 -11.45
N SER A 363 21.40 12.65 -12.64
CA SER A 363 20.76 13.97 -12.79
C SER A 363 19.36 14.01 -12.18
N ALA A 364 18.56 12.98 -12.40
CA ALA A 364 17.21 12.87 -11.85
C ALA A 364 17.25 12.81 -10.31
N ARG A 365 18.12 11.99 -9.75
CA ARG A 365 18.32 11.87 -8.29
C ARG A 365 18.77 13.18 -7.65
N GLU A 366 19.67 13.90 -8.32
CA GLU A 366 20.12 15.21 -7.83
C GLU A 366 18.96 16.22 -7.84
N GLN A 367 18.18 16.29 -8.91
CA GLN A 367 17.02 17.18 -9.01
C GLN A 367 15.95 16.86 -7.96
N ILE A 368 15.61 15.59 -7.76
CA ILE A 368 14.65 15.15 -6.73
C ILE A 368 15.10 15.59 -5.35
N ARG A 369 16.37 15.33 -4.99
CA ARG A 369 16.93 15.74 -3.69
C ARG A 369 16.91 17.26 -3.44
N ARG A 370 17.09 18.06 -4.48
CA ARG A 370 17.03 19.54 -4.36
C ARG A 370 15.61 20.06 -4.14
N THR A 371 14.61 19.36 -4.64
CA THR A 371 13.20 19.78 -4.58
C THR A 371 12.53 19.39 -3.26
N VAL A 372 13.03 18.38 -2.57
CA VAL A 372 12.53 17.92 -1.26
C VAL A 372 13.08 18.78 -0.10
N LYS A 373 14.08 19.61 -0.34
CA LYS A 373 14.57 20.60 0.63
C LYS A 373 13.72 21.85 0.62
#